data_ed0b440d65987843c381d34e501a4325
#
_entry.id   ed0b440d65987843c381d34e501a4325
#
_cell.length_a   1.000
_cell.length_b   1.000
_cell.length_c   1.000
_cell.angle_alpha   90.00
_cell.angle_beta   90.00
_cell.angle_gamma   90.00
#
_symmetry.space_group_name_H-M   'P 1'
#
loop_
_entity.id
_entity.type
_entity.pdbx_description
1 polymer ?
#
loop_
_entity_poly.entity_id
_entity_poly.type
_entity_poly.pdbx_seq_one_letter_code
_entity_poly.pdbx_strand_id
1 'polypeptide(L)'
;MKASLIIAVYKDVRALELILESLVTQIYKDFEVIVAEDGESEEMLVFVTQAQKKYPFIIKHTRQEDCGVRKARSQNNAIVASEGEYLIFIDGDCLLYSGFIDGHVTLAQKGRVLSGRRIDLNADLSAKIRSGVLASQEIEKKLLTKYLYLAFDKSVKFEQGIYVNPRGFIYKTFFANKKRSTAILGCNFSCWRKDIVTLNGFDESYGESAVSDDMDWDWRFKGYGLEIHSCKNVANMMHLDHKAHNRGDASHLVEKMFQNRDAKKYVCEMGLNTH
;
A
#
# COMPACT_ATOMS: atom_id res chain seq x y z
N MET A 1 -3.58 -0.51 -19.37
CA MET A 1 -2.50 -1.10 -18.53
C MET A 1 -3.15 -1.76 -17.34
N LYS A 2 -3.19 -3.07 -17.25
CA LYS A 2 -3.78 -3.77 -16.10
C LYS A 2 -2.95 -3.52 -14.85
N ALA A 3 -3.59 -3.07 -13.77
CA ALA A 3 -2.97 -2.89 -12.46
C ALA A 3 -3.35 -4.04 -11.52
N SER A 4 -2.43 -4.48 -10.66
CA SER A 4 -2.74 -5.39 -9.54
C SER A 4 -2.57 -4.62 -8.24
N LEU A 5 -3.65 -4.47 -7.49
CA LEU A 5 -3.63 -3.92 -6.13
C LEU A 5 -3.39 -5.06 -5.15
N ILE A 6 -2.24 -5.05 -4.50
CA ILE A 6 -1.85 -6.03 -3.48
C ILE A 6 -2.13 -5.44 -2.11
N ILE A 7 -2.98 -6.11 -1.34
CA ILE A 7 -3.42 -5.69 -0.01
C ILE A 7 -2.84 -6.68 1.01
N ALA A 8 -1.84 -6.27 1.79
CA ALA A 8 -1.29 -7.08 2.85
C ALA A 8 -2.23 -7.06 4.07
N VAL A 9 -2.79 -8.23 4.42
CA VAL A 9 -3.79 -8.35 5.49
C VAL A 9 -3.37 -9.35 6.57
N TYR A 10 -3.83 -9.11 7.81
CA TYR A 10 -3.71 -10.04 8.91
C TYR A 10 -4.96 -9.92 9.82
N LYS A 11 -5.80 -10.93 9.82
CA LYS A 11 -6.98 -11.13 10.72
C LYS A 11 -8.05 -10.02 10.76
N ASP A 12 -7.84 -8.84 10.19
CA ASP A 12 -8.82 -7.73 10.23
C ASP A 12 -9.76 -7.75 9.01
N VAL A 13 -10.74 -8.65 9.05
CA VAL A 13 -11.77 -8.79 8.00
C VAL A 13 -12.55 -7.49 7.80
N ARG A 14 -12.87 -6.77 8.90
CA ARG A 14 -13.65 -5.52 8.79
C ARG A 14 -12.89 -4.41 8.06
N ALA A 15 -11.59 -4.29 8.30
CA ALA A 15 -10.79 -3.32 7.54
C ALA A 15 -10.73 -3.69 6.05
N LEU A 16 -10.53 -4.98 5.72
CA LEU A 16 -10.54 -5.43 4.33
C LEU A 16 -11.90 -5.14 3.66
N GLU A 17 -13.03 -5.38 4.34
CA GLU A 17 -14.36 -5.06 3.81
C GLU A 17 -14.46 -3.58 3.44
N LEU A 18 -14.05 -2.69 4.32
CA LEU A 18 -14.05 -1.24 4.07
C LEU A 18 -13.14 -0.83 2.90
N ILE A 19 -12.00 -1.51 2.73
CA ILE A 19 -11.12 -1.29 1.58
C ILE A 19 -11.85 -1.70 0.30
N LEU A 20 -12.44 -2.91 0.25
CA LEU A 20 -13.17 -3.39 -0.92
C LEU A 20 -14.36 -2.48 -1.27
N GLU A 21 -15.08 -1.95 -0.28
CA GLU A 21 -16.13 -0.95 -0.48
C GLU A 21 -15.58 0.34 -1.12
N SER A 22 -14.39 0.80 -0.71
CA SER A 22 -13.75 1.98 -1.30
C SER A 22 -13.32 1.74 -2.76
N LEU A 23 -13.02 0.49 -3.13
CA LEU A 23 -12.63 0.12 -4.48
C LEU A 23 -13.78 0.16 -5.49
N VAL A 24 -15.02 0.02 -5.06
CA VAL A 24 -16.21 0.14 -5.94
C VAL A 24 -16.24 1.51 -6.63
N THR A 25 -15.80 2.55 -5.94
CA THR A 25 -15.82 3.94 -6.42
C THR A 25 -14.59 4.34 -7.23
N GLN A 26 -13.62 3.46 -7.43
CA GLN A 26 -12.41 3.80 -8.19
C GLN A 26 -12.72 4.28 -9.60
N ILE A 27 -12.06 5.37 -10.01
CA ILE A 27 -12.20 5.94 -11.36
C ILE A 27 -11.56 5.00 -12.39
N TYR A 28 -10.38 4.45 -12.09
CA TYR A 28 -9.71 3.48 -12.92
C TYR A 28 -10.36 2.10 -12.77
N LYS A 29 -10.66 1.39 -13.86
CA LYS A 29 -11.42 0.13 -13.83
C LYS A 29 -10.64 -1.11 -14.26
N ASP A 30 -9.50 -0.96 -14.95
CA ASP A 30 -8.69 -2.08 -15.42
C ASP A 30 -7.71 -2.54 -14.34
N PHE A 31 -8.26 -3.12 -13.26
CA PHE A 31 -7.46 -3.62 -12.15
C PHE A 31 -8.02 -4.94 -11.58
N GLU A 32 -7.15 -5.66 -10.90
CA GLU A 32 -7.48 -6.78 -10.03
C GLU A 32 -7.00 -6.51 -8.61
N VAL A 33 -7.56 -7.22 -7.64
CA VAL A 33 -7.19 -7.17 -6.23
C VAL A 33 -6.57 -8.50 -5.83
N ILE A 34 -5.42 -8.46 -5.15
CA ILE A 34 -4.81 -9.63 -4.55
C ILE A 34 -4.79 -9.42 -3.04
N VAL A 35 -5.59 -10.20 -2.33
CA VAL A 35 -5.58 -10.24 -0.87
C VAL A 35 -4.41 -11.12 -0.45
N ALA A 36 -3.35 -10.49 0.08
CA ALA A 36 -2.13 -11.13 0.55
C ALA A 36 -2.24 -11.38 2.05
N GLU A 37 -2.78 -12.52 2.46
CA GLU A 37 -2.97 -12.86 3.86
C GLU A 37 -1.69 -13.43 4.46
N ASP A 38 -1.18 -12.76 5.50
CA ASP A 38 -0.10 -13.28 6.35
C ASP A 38 -0.71 -14.18 7.43
N GLY A 39 -1.26 -15.30 7.01
CA GLY A 39 -2.01 -16.24 7.81
C GLY A 39 -2.94 -17.11 6.96
N GLU A 40 -3.77 -17.89 7.63
CA GLU A 40 -4.78 -18.79 7.03
C GLU A 40 -6.06 -18.81 7.85
N SER A 41 -6.59 -17.62 8.18
CA SER A 41 -7.82 -17.45 8.93
C SER A 41 -9.02 -17.98 8.17
N GLU A 42 -9.82 -18.83 8.80
CA GLU A 42 -11.06 -19.33 8.21
C GLU A 42 -12.08 -18.18 8.00
N GLU A 43 -12.13 -17.22 8.93
CA GLU A 43 -12.98 -16.04 8.81
C GLU A 43 -12.62 -15.22 7.57
N MET A 44 -11.32 -15.00 7.31
CA MET A 44 -10.83 -14.30 6.13
C MET A 44 -11.17 -15.08 4.85
N LEU A 45 -11.00 -16.40 4.84
CA LEU A 45 -11.33 -17.24 3.70
C LEU A 45 -12.82 -17.16 3.33
N VAL A 46 -13.70 -17.29 4.33
CA VAL A 46 -15.15 -17.18 4.13
C VAL A 46 -15.52 -15.81 3.58
N PHE A 47 -14.98 -14.74 4.19
CA PHE A 47 -15.24 -13.39 3.75
C PHE A 47 -14.77 -13.15 2.30
N VAL A 48 -13.54 -13.52 1.96
CA VAL A 48 -13.00 -13.28 0.60
C VAL A 48 -13.78 -14.10 -0.43
N THR A 49 -14.18 -15.33 -0.11
CA THR A 49 -15.03 -16.16 -1.00
C THR A 49 -16.38 -15.51 -1.29
N GLN A 50 -16.98 -14.84 -0.31
CA GLN A 50 -18.20 -14.05 -0.50
C GLN A 50 -17.93 -12.76 -1.30
N ALA A 51 -16.84 -12.08 -1.00
CA ALA A 51 -16.41 -10.85 -1.67
C ALA A 51 -16.18 -11.05 -3.17
N GLN A 52 -15.58 -12.18 -3.58
CA GLN A 52 -15.39 -12.56 -4.99
C GLN A 52 -16.71 -12.61 -5.79
N LYS A 53 -17.83 -12.87 -5.13
CA LYS A 53 -19.17 -12.91 -5.76
C LYS A 53 -19.88 -11.56 -5.69
N LYS A 54 -19.54 -10.75 -4.69
CA LYS A 54 -20.21 -9.48 -4.37
C LYS A 54 -19.67 -8.30 -5.20
N TYR A 55 -18.34 -8.22 -5.37
CA TYR A 55 -17.71 -7.06 -5.97
C TYR A 55 -17.48 -7.20 -7.48
N PRO A 56 -17.53 -6.08 -8.26
CA PRO A 56 -17.48 -6.13 -9.74
C PRO A 56 -16.05 -6.21 -10.31
N PHE A 57 -15.05 -6.50 -9.50
CA PHE A 57 -13.65 -6.64 -9.91
C PHE A 57 -13.10 -8.00 -9.47
N ILE A 58 -12.06 -8.46 -10.13
CA ILE A 58 -11.40 -9.74 -9.81
C ILE A 58 -10.72 -9.62 -8.46
N ILE A 59 -10.99 -10.57 -7.57
CA ILE A 59 -10.32 -10.71 -6.28
C ILE A 59 -9.64 -12.08 -6.25
N LYS A 60 -8.34 -12.11 -6.01
CA LYS A 60 -7.56 -13.31 -5.71
C LYS A 60 -7.17 -13.31 -4.26
N HIS A 61 -6.99 -14.48 -3.67
CA HIS A 61 -6.60 -14.66 -2.28
C HIS A 61 -5.37 -15.56 -2.20
N THR A 62 -4.28 -15.07 -1.64
CA THR A 62 -3.12 -15.87 -1.29
C THR A 62 -3.02 -15.99 0.23
N ARG A 63 -2.68 -17.17 0.72
CA ARG A 63 -2.62 -17.51 2.14
C ARG A 63 -1.30 -18.21 2.44
N GLN A 64 -0.88 -18.16 3.68
CA GLN A 64 0.27 -18.87 4.18
C GLN A 64 0.06 -19.24 5.66
N GLU A 65 0.79 -20.22 6.15
CA GLU A 65 0.77 -20.61 7.56
C GLU A 65 0.97 -19.36 8.47
N ASP A 66 0.17 -19.25 9.54
CA ASP A 66 0.28 -18.19 10.55
C ASP A 66 1.46 -18.46 11.48
N CYS A 67 2.63 -17.94 11.16
CA CYS A 67 3.87 -18.15 11.91
C CYS A 67 4.67 -16.84 11.97
N GLY A 68 4.46 -16.06 13.03
CA GLY A 68 5.09 -14.74 13.20
C GLY A 68 4.67 -13.72 12.14
N VAL A 69 5.45 -12.67 11.96
CA VAL A 69 5.17 -11.60 10.97
C VAL A 69 5.95 -11.87 9.69
N ARG A 70 5.29 -12.48 8.69
CA ARG A 70 5.91 -12.82 7.40
C ARG A 70 5.28 -12.05 6.24
N LYS A 71 5.02 -10.77 6.44
CA LYS A 71 4.43 -9.87 5.44
C LYS A 71 5.18 -9.90 4.10
N ALA A 72 6.52 -9.92 4.11
CA ALA A 72 7.33 -10.00 2.90
C ALA A 72 6.95 -11.24 2.06
N ARG A 73 6.80 -12.41 2.69
CA ARG A 73 6.42 -13.64 2.02
C ARG A 73 4.99 -13.59 1.48
N SER A 74 4.03 -13.06 2.27
CA SER A 74 2.64 -12.94 1.80
C SER A 74 2.53 -12.01 0.58
N GLN A 75 3.32 -10.92 0.54
CA GLN A 75 3.39 -10.02 -0.59
C GLN A 75 4.07 -10.67 -1.81
N ASN A 76 5.09 -11.50 -1.62
CA ASN A 76 5.70 -12.29 -2.70
C ASN A 76 4.70 -13.29 -3.30
N ASN A 77 3.96 -14.03 -2.47
CA ASN A 77 2.85 -14.89 -2.93
C ASN A 77 1.87 -14.10 -3.81
N ALA A 78 1.52 -12.88 -3.39
CA ALA A 78 0.61 -12.03 -4.15
C ALA A 78 1.22 -11.53 -5.46
N ILE A 79 2.52 -11.22 -5.52
CA ILE A 79 3.21 -10.88 -6.76
C ILE A 79 3.16 -12.04 -7.75
N VAL A 80 3.38 -13.27 -7.28
CA VAL A 80 3.30 -14.47 -8.13
C VAL A 80 1.89 -14.65 -8.69
N ALA A 81 0.84 -14.48 -7.86
CA ALA A 81 -0.56 -14.62 -8.25
C ALA A 81 -1.08 -13.47 -9.13
N SER A 82 -0.37 -12.33 -9.18
CA SER A 82 -0.80 -11.15 -9.92
C SER A 82 -0.61 -11.29 -11.44
N GLU A 83 -1.48 -10.67 -12.24
CA GLU A 83 -1.42 -10.63 -13.71
C GLU A 83 -1.17 -9.23 -14.25
N GLY A 84 -1.32 -8.19 -13.41
CA GLY A 84 -1.07 -6.81 -13.81
C GLY A 84 0.39 -6.54 -14.12
N GLU A 85 0.65 -5.70 -15.11
CA GLU A 85 2.00 -5.24 -15.43
C GLU A 85 2.48 -4.13 -14.49
N TYR A 86 1.56 -3.53 -13.73
CA TYR A 86 1.83 -2.49 -12.73
C TYR A 86 1.28 -2.90 -11.37
N LEU A 87 2.13 -2.91 -10.35
CA LEU A 87 1.78 -3.38 -9.01
C LEU A 87 1.66 -2.18 -8.07
N ILE A 88 0.59 -2.17 -7.27
CA ILE A 88 0.31 -1.17 -6.25
C ILE A 88 0.19 -1.91 -4.92
N PHE A 89 0.91 -1.46 -3.89
CA PHE A 89 0.97 -2.09 -2.58
C PHE A 89 0.33 -1.20 -1.53
N ILE A 90 -0.55 -1.80 -0.72
CA ILE A 90 -1.17 -1.16 0.44
C ILE A 90 -1.23 -2.11 1.63
N ASP A 91 -1.35 -1.54 2.83
CA ASP A 91 -1.66 -2.30 4.04
C ASP A 91 -3.18 -2.52 4.19
N GLY A 92 -3.55 -3.52 4.97
CA GLY A 92 -4.93 -3.97 5.17
C GLY A 92 -5.81 -3.06 6.04
N ASP A 93 -5.36 -1.86 6.35
CA ASP A 93 -6.04 -0.83 7.13
C ASP A 93 -6.11 0.52 6.41
N CYS A 94 -5.88 0.52 5.10
CA CYS A 94 -5.78 1.71 4.27
C CYS A 94 -7.00 1.88 3.35
N LEU A 95 -7.85 2.86 3.63
CA LEU A 95 -9.05 3.19 2.85
C LEU A 95 -8.71 4.14 1.70
N LEU A 96 -9.12 3.81 0.49
CA LEU A 96 -8.67 4.48 -0.71
C LEU A 96 -9.62 5.59 -1.16
N TYR A 97 -9.06 6.70 -1.65
CA TYR A 97 -9.84 7.70 -2.38
C TYR A 97 -10.23 7.17 -3.76
N SER A 98 -11.30 7.70 -4.32
CA SER A 98 -11.82 7.28 -5.65
C SER A 98 -10.80 7.42 -6.78
N GLY A 99 -9.87 8.34 -6.67
CA GLY A 99 -8.77 8.58 -7.62
C GLY A 99 -7.48 7.83 -7.31
N PHE A 100 -7.44 6.91 -6.35
CA PHE A 100 -6.19 6.31 -5.86
C PHE A 100 -5.46 5.51 -6.94
N ILE A 101 -6.12 4.50 -7.53
CA ILE A 101 -5.52 3.68 -8.59
C ILE A 101 -5.22 4.52 -9.83
N ASP A 102 -6.14 5.42 -10.22
CA ASP A 102 -5.95 6.34 -11.33
C ASP A 102 -4.71 7.23 -11.16
N GLY A 103 -4.46 7.68 -9.94
CA GLY A 103 -3.29 8.48 -9.60
C GLY A 103 -1.98 7.73 -9.82
N HIS A 104 -1.89 6.49 -9.33
CA HIS A 104 -0.72 5.63 -9.55
C HIS A 104 -0.50 5.35 -11.04
N VAL A 105 -1.54 4.92 -11.75
CA VAL A 105 -1.47 4.59 -13.18
C VAL A 105 -1.11 5.81 -14.04
N THR A 106 -1.66 6.98 -13.71
CA THR A 106 -1.39 8.22 -14.47
C THR A 106 0.06 8.69 -14.33
N LEU A 107 0.68 8.49 -13.17
CA LEU A 107 2.06 8.91 -12.91
C LEU A 107 3.08 7.80 -13.20
N ALA A 108 2.64 6.59 -13.56
CA ALA A 108 3.50 5.47 -13.88
C ALA A 108 4.39 5.77 -15.10
N GLN A 109 5.69 5.59 -14.95
CA GLN A 109 6.68 5.70 -16.01
C GLN A 109 7.70 4.56 -15.88
N LYS A 110 8.23 4.07 -17.00
CA LYS A 110 9.29 3.06 -16.99
C LYS A 110 10.51 3.57 -16.23
N GLY A 111 11.09 2.72 -15.39
CA GLY A 111 12.23 3.10 -14.53
C GLY A 111 11.84 3.96 -13.33
N ARG A 112 10.53 4.08 -13.03
CA ARG A 112 10.03 4.90 -11.92
C ARG A 112 9.21 4.07 -10.95
N VAL A 113 9.47 4.27 -9.66
CA VAL A 113 8.67 3.80 -8.52
C VAL A 113 7.93 4.98 -7.94
N LEU A 114 6.65 4.82 -7.62
CA LEU A 114 5.85 5.87 -6.98
C LEU A 114 5.75 5.62 -5.48
N SER A 115 5.89 6.67 -4.69
CA SER A 115 5.67 6.65 -3.23
C SER A 115 4.61 7.68 -2.85
N GLY A 116 3.51 7.19 -2.29
CA GLY A 116 2.41 8.01 -1.81
C GLY A 116 2.56 8.43 -0.35
N ARG A 117 1.47 8.97 0.18
CA ARG A 117 1.32 9.33 1.60
C ARG A 117 -0.08 8.96 2.04
N ARG A 118 -0.33 9.01 3.35
CA ARG A 118 -1.62 8.66 3.95
C ARG A 118 -2.04 9.72 4.97
N ILE A 119 -3.34 9.85 5.18
CA ILE A 119 -3.90 10.53 6.35
C ILE A 119 -3.95 9.51 7.48
N ASP A 120 -3.36 9.78 8.62
CA ASP A 120 -3.55 8.96 9.82
C ASP A 120 -4.85 9.42 10.51
N LEU A 121 -5.87 8.57 10.54
CA LEU A 121 -7.13 8.87 11.23
C LEU A 121 -6.94 8.66 12.74
N ASN A 122 -7.65 9.44 13.55
CA ASN A 122 -7.69 9.20 14.99
C ASN A 122 -8.65 8.04 15.36
N ALA A 123 -8.60 7.61 16.63
CA ALA A 123 -9.40 6.49 17.12
C ALA A 123 -10.91 6.73 16.98
N ASP A 124 -11.41 7.95 17.21
CA ASP A 124 -12.84 8.29 17.12
C ASP A 124 -13.35 8.18 15.67
N LEU A 125 -12.63 8.76 14.71
CA LEU A 125 -12.99 8.66 13.28
C LEU A 125 -12.92 7.21 12.79
N SER A 126 -11.87 6.49 13.17
CA SER A 126 -11.70 5.08 12.82
C SER A 126 -12.82 4.20 13.37
N ALA A 127 -13.25 4.42 14.62
CA ALA A 127 -14.38 3.73 15.22
C ALA A 127 -15.70 4.03 14.50
N LYS A 128 -15.96 5.29 14.12
CA LYS A 128 -17.16 5.69 13.37
C LYS A 128 -17.19 5.05 11.97
N ILE A 129 -16.05 4.93 11.32
CA ILE A 129 -15.97 4.26 10.01
C ILE A 129 -16.17 2.75 10.16
N ARG A 130 -15.49 2.11 11.13
CA ARG A 130 -15.61 0.67 11.37
C ARG A 130 -17.04 0.25 11.75
N SER A 131 -17.78 1.11 12.48
CA SER A 131 -19.17 0.86 12.83
C SER A 131 -20.18 1.20 11.72
N GLY A 132 -19.74 1.78 10.60
CA GLY A 132 -20.61 2.18 9.49
C GLY A 132 -21.38 3.49 9.74
N VAL A 133 -21.15 4.18 10.85
CA VAL A 133 -21.77 5.49 11.16
C VAL A 133 -21.26 6.57 10.19
N LEU A 134 -20.04 6.42 9.68
CA LEU A 134 -19.42 7.35 8.74
C LEU A 134 -18.82 6.57 7.57
N ALA A 135 -19.24 6.88 6.35
CA ALA A 135 -18.61 6.31 5.17
C ALA A 135 -17.29 7.04 4.84
N SER A 136 -16.25 6.29 4.48
CA SER A 136 -14.95 6.87 4.10
C SER A 136 -15.06 7.85 2.92
N GLN A 137 -15.95 7.56 1.96
CA GLN A 137 -16.25 8.41 0.81
C GLN A 137 -16.84 9.76 1.20
N GLU A 138 -17.51 9.86 2.35
CA GLU A 138 -17.99 11.15 2.87
C GLU A 138 -16.86 12.03 3.37
N ILE A 139 -15.78 11.43 3.92
CA ILE A 139 -14.60 12.17 4.33
C ILE A 139 -13.91 12.73 3.09
N GLU A 140 -13.73 11.92 2.05
CA GLU A 140 -13.15 12.35 0.77
C GLU A 140 -13.91 13.57 0.19
N LYS A 141 -15.26 13.47 0.09
CA LYS A 141 -16.10 14.53 -0.48
C LYS A 141 -16.13 15.80 0.38
N LYS A 142 -16.10 15.66 1.69
CA LYS A 142 -16.25 16.75 2.65
C LYS A 142 -14.92 17.27 3.19
N LEU A 143 -13.78 16.78 2.69
CA LEU A 143 -12.47 17.17 3.20
C LEU A 143 -12.28 18.69 3.15
N LEU A 144 -12.75 19.36 2.10
CA LEU A 144 -12.67 20.82 1.97
C LEU A 144 -13.57 21.56 2.95
N THR A 145 -14.74 21.01 3.29
CA THR A 145 -15.71 21.64 4.23
C THR A 145 -15.42 21.27 5.68
N LYS A 146 -14.90 20.06 5.92
CA LYS A 146 -14.42 19.62 7.23
C LYS A 146 -12.95 19.98 7.48
N TYR A 147 -12.31 20.67 6.53
CA TYR A 147 -10.91 21.07 6.59
C TYR A 147 -10.56 21.76 7.92
N LEU A 148 -11.37 22.71 8.36
CA LEU A 148 -11.16 23.41 9.63
C LEU A 148 -11.22 22.45 10.83
N TYR A 149 -12.19 21.54 10.86
CA TYR A 149 -12.34 20.59 11.95
C TYR A 149 -11.15 19.60 12.03
N LEU A 150 -10.72 19.05 10.89
CA LEU A 150 -9.59 18.13 10.83
C LEU A 150 -8.24 18.86 11.01
N ALA A 151 -8.14 20.14 10.64
CA ALA A 151 -6.94 20.95 10.81
C ALA A 151 -6.61 21.24 12.27
N PHE A 152 -7.60 21.29 13.14
CA PHE A 152 -7.41 21.46 14.59
C PHE A 152 -7.03 20.16 15.29
N ASP A 153 -7.22 19.00 14.67
CA ASP A 153 -6.80 17.71 15.20
C ASP A 153 -5.37 17.40 14.75
N LYS A 154 -4.40 17.66 15.62
CA LYS A 154 -2.97 17.43 15.35
C LYS A 154 -2.61 15.97 15.13
N SER A 155 -3.48 15.02 15.50
CA SER A 155 -3.27 13.59 15.28
C SER A 155 -3.52 13.17 13.81
N VAL A 156 -4.23 14.00 13.05
CA VAL A 156 -4.58 13.75 11.65
C VAL A 156 -3.70 14.57 10.74
N LYS A 157 -2.88 13.92 9.92
CA LYS A 157 -2.06 14.59 8.88
C LYS A 157 -2.93 14.93 7.67
N PHE A 158 -3.97 15.74 7.87
CA PHE A 158 -5.03 16.00 6.89
C PHE A 158 -4.51 16.67 5.61
N GLU A 159 -3.40 17.45 5.66
CA GLU A 159 -2.78 18.07 4.49
C GLU A 159 -2.29 17.03 3.44
N GLN A 160 -2.16 15.79 3.85
CA GLN A 160 -1.84 14.67 2.96
C GLN A 160 -3.06 14.15 2.21
N GLY A 161 -4.27 14.52 2.67
CA GLY A 161 -5.54 14.15 2.03
C GLY A 161 -6.02 15.12 0.96
N ILE A 162 -5.37 16.25 0.79
CA ILE A 162 -5.74 17.20 -0.28
C ILE A 162 -5.47 16.53 -1.62
N TYR A 163 -6.52 16.32 -2.42
CA TYR A 163 -6.41 15.71 -3.74
C TYR A 163 -6.20 16.77 -4.83
N VAL A 164 -5.26 16.49 -5.71
CA VAL A 164 -4.98 17.31 -6.91
C VAL A 164 -5.00 16.40 -8.12
N ASN A 165 -5.89 16.67 -9.07
CA ASN A 165 -6.00 15.88 -10.30
C ASN A 165 -4.68 15.91 -11.09
N PRO A 166 -4.01 14.76 -11.30
CA PRO A 166 -2.71 14.70 -11.99
C PRO A 166 -2.76 15.14 -13.47
N ARG A 167 -3.94 15.07 -14.09
CA ARG A 167 -4.15 15.54 -15.48
C ARG A 167 -4.47 17.03 -15.56
N GLY A 168 -4.81 17.66 -14.42
CA GLY A 168 -5.24 19.06 -14.35
C GLY A 168 -4.10 20.05 -14.48
N PHE A 169 -4.45 21.28 -14.86
CA PHE A 169 -3.51 22.41 -14.98
C PHE A 169 -2.76 22.70 -13.67
N ILE A 170 -3.47 22.68 -12.53
CA ILE A 170 -2.88 22.95 -11.21
C ILE A 170 -1.74 21.96 -10.91
N TYR A 171 -1.96 20.66 -11.15
CA TYR A 171 -0.90 19.68 -10.93
C TYR A 171 0.31 19.91 -11.84
N LYS A 172 0.07 20.08 -13.13
CA LYS A 172 1.13 20.26 -14.13
C LYS A 172 1.99 21.50 -13.86
N THR A 173 1.36 22.59 -13.38
CA THR A 173 2.05 23.87 -13.15
C THR A 173 2.78 23.91 -11.80
N PHE A 174 2.15 23.42 -10.72
CA PHE A 174 2.65 23.68 -9.37
C PHE A 174 3.16 22.43 -8.65
N PHE A 175 2.83 21.22 -9.12
CA PHE A 175 3.09 19.99 -8.39
C PHE A 175 3.98 18.99 -9.13
N ALA A 176 3.96 18.93 -10.45
CA ALA A 176 4.68 17.94 -11.25
C ALA A 176 6.20 17.95 -10.99
N ASN A 177 6.79 19.16 -10.87
CA ASN A 177 8.23 19.36 -10.67
C ASN A 177 8.60 19.74 -9.22
N LYS A 178 7.63 19.69 -8.29
CA LYS A 178 7.89 20.06 -6.89
C LYS A 178 8.75 18.99 -6.22
N LYS A 179 9.91 19.39 -5.69
CA LYS A 179 10.73 18.51 -4.84
C LYS A 179 9.93 18.09 -3.60
N ARG A 180 9.77 16.80 -3.39
CA ARG A 180 9.02 16.21 -2.28
C ARG A 180 9.81 15.07 -1.68
N SER A 181 9.44 14.64 -0.47
CA SER A 181 9.99 13.41 0.09
C SER A 181 9.68 12.22 -0.83
N THR A 182 10.72 11.49 -1.21
CA THR A 182 10.66 10.30 -2.05
C THR A 182 10.93 9.02 -1.26
N ALA A 183 11.00 9.10 0.09
CA ALA A 183 11.11 7.88 0.90
C ALA A 183 9.90 6.98 0.62
N ILE A 184 10.16 5.70 0.42
CA ILE A 184 9.09 4.70 0.24
C ILE A 184 8.23 4.67 1.49
N LEU A 185 6.94 4.44 1.30
CA LEU A 185 5.99 4.14 2.36
C LEU A 185 5.30 2.82 1.98
N GLY A 186 5.58 1.73 2.70
CA GLY A 186 5.17 0.38 2.35
C GLY A 186 3.65 0.20 2.19
N CYS A 187 2.87 1.02 2.89
CA CYS A 187 1.42 1.03 2.72
C CYS A 187 0.92 1.84 1.51
N ASN A 188 1.79 2.53 0.77
CA ASN A 188 1.40 3.33 -0.40
C ASN A 188 2.57 3.51 -1.37
N PHE A 189 2.85 2.49 -2.14
CA PHE A 189 3.82 2.59 -3.23
C PHE A 189 3.42 1.73 -4.43
N SER A 190 4.02 1.99 -5.57
CA SER A 190 3.79 1.20 -6.78
C SER A 190 5.00 1.19 -7.70
N CYS A 191 5.12 0.13 -8.48
CA CYS A 191 6.20 -0.07 -9.44
C CYS A 191 5.76 -0.96 -10.61
N TRP A 192 6.54 -1.01 -11.65
CA TRP A 192 6.36 -2.00 -12.71
C TRP A 192 6.68 -3.40 -12.18
N ARG A 193 5.82 -4.38 -12.53
CA ARG A 193 6.03 -5.78 -12.17
C ARG A 193 7.41 -6.28 -12.57
N LYS A 194 7.89 -5.89 -13.76
CA LYS A 194 9.22 -6.23 -14.25
C LYS A 194 10.32 -5.80 -13.28
N ASP A 195 10.23 -4.59 -12.72
CA ASP A 195 11.30 -4.05 -11.87
C ASP A 195 11.39 -4.81 -10.55
N ILE A 196 10.26 -5.06 -9.89
CA ILE A 196 10.23 -5.80 -8.62
C ILE A 196 10.62 -7.29 -8.80
N VAL A 197 10.23 -7.91 -9.92
CA VAL A 197 10.61 -9.29 -10.25
C VAL A 197 12.11 -9.37 -10.53
N THR A 198 12.69 -8.39 -11.23
CA THR A 198 14.14 -8.34 -11.47
C THR A 198 14.94 -8.23 -10.16
N LEU A 199 14.38 -7.58 -9.15
CA LEU A 199 14.97 -7.47 -7.81
C LEU A 199 14.66 -8.68 -6.91
N ASN A 200 14.00 -9.71 -7.45
CA ASN A 200 13.59 -10.93 -6.76
C ASN A 200 12.55 -10.72 -5.65
N GLY A 201 11.70 -9.65 -5.75
CA GLY A 201 10.65 -9.39 -4.78
C GLY A 201 11.13 -8.87 -3.43
N PHE A 202 10.29 -9.05 -2.41
CA PHE A 202 10.61 -8.73 -1.01
C PHE A 202 11.64 -9.72 -0.46
N ASP A 203 12.57 -9.22 0.34
CA ASP A 203 13.59 -10.07 0.97
C ASP A 203 13.01 -10.81 2.19
N GLU A 204 12.79 -12.11 2.03
CA GLU A 204 12.26 -12.98 3.10
C GLU A 204 13.32 -13.38 4.12
N SER A 205 14.58 -13.07 3.87
CA SER A 205 15.69 -13.40 4.78
C SER A 205 15.67 -12.59 6.08
N TYR A 206 14.81 -11.57 6.16
CA TYR A 206 14.54 -10.83 7.40
C TYR A 206 13.55 -11.56 8.31
N GLY A 207 12.97 -12.67 7.85
CA GLY A 207 12.21 -13.60 8.68
C GLY A 207 10.93 -12.99 9.25
N GLU A 208 10.64 -13.37 10.50
CA GLU A 208 9.44 -12.95 11.25
C GLU A 208 9.55 -11.56 11.85
N SER A 209 10.42 -10.73 11.34
CA SER A 209 10.68 -9.45 11.95
C SER A 209 10.07 -8.32 11.18
N ALA A 210 10.01 -7.26 11.87
CA ALA A 210 9.61 -5.96 11.41
C ALA A 210 10.77 -5.14 10.86
N VAL A 211 11.73 -5.71 10.14
CA VAL A 211 12.55 -4.89 9.28
C VAL A 211 11.59 -4.16 8.35
N SER A 212 11.66 -2.85 8.38
CA SER A 212 10.78 -2.01 7.59
C SER A 212 11.02 -2.32 6.11
N ASP A 213 10.04 -2.93 5.46
CA ASP A 213 10.00 -3.14 4.02
C ASP A 213 10.24 -1.82 3.27
N ASP A 214 9.81 -0.70 3.84
CA ASP A 214 10.03 0.66 3.34
C ASP A 214 11.52 0.98 3.19
N MET A 215 12.31 0.68 4.23
CA MET A 215 13.74 0.96 4.25
C MET A 215 14.48 0.07 3.25
N ASP A 216 14.12 -1.22 3.18
CA ASP A 216 14.75 -2.16 2.25
C ASP A 216 14.49 -1.77 0.81
N TRP A 217 13.25 -1.49 0.43
CA TRP A 217 12.92 -1.05 -0.91
C TRP A 217 13.53 0.29 -1.30
N ASP A 218 13.64 1.25 -0.39
CA ASP A 218 14.16 2.58 -0.68
C ASP A 218 15.60 2.52 -1.24
N TRP A 219 16.48 1.76 -0.59
CA TRP A 219 17.86 1.64 -1.06
C TRP A 219 18.02 0.69 -2.25
N ARG A 220 17.22 -0.41 -2.32
CA ARG A 220 17.28 -1.37 -3.42
C ARG A 220 16.86 -0.74 -4.74
N PHE A 221 15.72 -0.04 -4.78
CA PHE A 221 15.27 0.65 -5.98
C PHE A 221 16.26 1.72 -6.43
N LYS A 222 16.73 2.58 -5.54
CA LYS A 222 17.71 3.62 -5.86
C LYS A 222 19.04 3.03 -6.35
N GLY A 223 19.53 2.01 -5.68
CA GLY A 223 20.77 1.35 -6.03
C GLY A 223 20.71 0.59 -7.35
N TYR A 224 19.56 0.07 -7.72
CA TYR A 224 19.32 -0.55 -9.01
C TYR A 224 19.13 0.49 -10.14
N GLY A 225 19.05 1.76 -9.82
CA GLY A 225 18.92 2.86 -10.80
C GLY A 225 17.50 3.29 -11.09
N LEU A 226 16.53 2.92 -10.25
CA LEU A 226 15.14 3.39 -10.38
C LEU A 226 14.96 4.74 -9.70
N GLU A 227 14.17 5.63 -10.35
CA GLU A 227 13.77 6.91 -9.78
C GLU A 227 12.58 6.70 -8.83
N ILE A 228 12.67 7.18 -7.58
CA ILE A 228 11.51 7.21 -6.69
C ILE A 228 10.85 8.58 -6.81
N HIS A 229 9.58 8.60 -7.21
CA HIS A 229 8.79 9.81 -7.42
C HIS A 229 7.59 9.86 -6.47
N SER A 230 7.31 11.04 -5.93
CA SER A 230 6.21 11.21 -4.98
C SER A 230 4.87 11.37 -5.69
N CYS A 231 3.90 10.51 -5.38
CA CYS A 231 2.49 10.68 -5.77
C CYS A 231 1.63 11.30 -4.66
N LYS A 232 2.25 12.00 -3.70
CA LYS A 232 1.54 12.77 -2.66
C LYS A 232 0.53 13.73 -3.29
N ASN A 233 -0.67 13.81 -2.73
CA ASN A 233 -1.80 14.59 -3.21
C ASN A 233 -2.44 14.09 -4.53
N VAL A 234 -2.03 12.94 -5.03
CA VAL A 234 -2.58 12.32 -6.25
C VAL A 234 -3.19 10.97 -5.93
N ALA A 235 -2.42 10.08 -5.30
CA ALA A 235 -2.89 8.76 -4.85
C ALA A 235 -3.13 8.81 -3.33
N ASN A 236 -4.26 9.38 -2.95
CA ASN A 236 -4.58 9.63 -1.55
C ASN A 236 -5.29 8.44 -0.90
N MET A 237 -5.00 8.24 0.39
CA MET A 237 -5.62 7.22 1.23
C MET A 237 -5.72 7.68 2.67
N MET A 238 -6.57 7.00 3.44
CA MET A 238 -6.72 7.16 4.89
C MET A 238 -6.31 5.88 5.59
N HIS A 239 -5.56 5.99 6.65
CA HIS A 239 -5.14 4.86 7.48
C HIS A 239 -5.99 4.84 8.76
N LEU A 240 -6.63 3.70 9.02
CA LEU A 240 -7.41 3.47 10.23
C LEU A 240 -6.47 3.40 11.44
N ASP A 241 -6.90 4.00 12.55
CA ASP A 241 -6.19 3.88 13.81
C ASP A 241 -6.23 2.44 14.33
N HIS A 242 -5.11 1.96 14.77
CA HIS A 242 -4.94 0.69 15.47
C HIS A 242 -3.82 0.76 16.49
N LYS A 243 -3.84 -0.12 17.48
CA LYS A 243 -2.74 -0.26 18.42
C LYS A 243 -1.48 -0.70 17.68
N ALA A 244 -0.35 -0.05 18.00
CA ALA A 244 0.93 -0.48 17.45
C ALA A 244 1.20 -1.95 17.77
N HIS A 245 1.54 -2.73 16.77
CA HIS A 245 1.97 -4.11 17.00
C HIS A 245 3.35 -4.11 17.62
N ASN A 246 3.52 -4.92 18.68
CA ASN A 246 4.85 -5.17 19.21
C ASN A 246 5.61 -6.05 18.22
N ARG A 247 6.63 -5.49 17.60
CA ARG A 247 7.41 -6.15 16.54
C ARG A 247 8.69 -6.81 17.05
N GLY A 248 8.90 -6.85 18.36
CA GLY A 248 10.13 -7.39 18.94
C GLY A 248 11.38 -6.56 18.63
N ASP A 249 12.54 -7.08 19.02
CA ASP A 249 13.84 -6.49 18.69
C ASP A 249 14.34 -7.01 17.35
N ALA A 250 14.35 -6.14 16.34
CA ALA A 250 14.82 -6.41 14.99
C ALA A 250 16.21 -5.83 14.70
N SER A 251 16.95 -5.37 15.72
CA SER A 251 18.22 -4.65 15.54
C SER A 251 19.24 -5.41 14.69
N HIS A 252 19.39 -6.72 14.92
CA HIS A 252 20.32 -7.56 14.16
C HIS A 252 19.92 -7.70 12.67
N LEU A 253 18.64 -7.64 12.36
CA LEU A 253 18.15 -7.71 10.98
C LEU A 253 18.26 -6.38 10.26
N VAL A 254 18.09 -5.27 10.98
CA VAL A 254 18.39 -3.93 10.47
C VAL A 254 19.90 -3.82 10.16
N GLU A 255 20.76 -4.36 10.99
CA GLU A 255 22.19 -4.43 10.70
C GLU A 255 22.49 -5.26 9.47
N LYS A 256 21.87 -6.45 9.32
CA LYS A 256 21.97 -7.27 8.11
C LYS A 256 21.53 -6.51 6.86
N MET A 257 20.43 -5.77 6.92
CA MET A 257 19.96 -4.92 5.83
C MET A 257 21.01 -3.88 5.45
N PHE A 258 21.66 -3.22 6.42
CA PHE A 258 22.72 -2.27 6.13
C PHE A 258 23.95 -2.93 5.52
N GLN A 259 24.33 -4.13 5.97
CA GLN A 259 25.40 -4.93 5.35
C GLN A 259 25.07 -5.27 3.89
N ASN A 260 23.84 -5.69 3.59
CA ASN A 260 23.39 -5.94 2.22
C ASN A 260 23.46 -4.68 1.35
N ARG A 261 23.03 -3.54 1.90
CA ARG A 261 23.10 -2.24 1.23
C ARG A 261 24.53 -1.85 0.89
N ASP A 262 25.43 -1.94 1.88
CA ASP A 262 26.84 -1.55 1.72
C ASP A 262 27.58 -2.50 0.74
N ALA A 263 27.17 -3.77 0.70
CA ALA A 263 27.60 -4.75 -0.28
C ALA A 263 26.90 -4.61 -1.66
N LYS A 264 25.98 -3.65 -1.82
CA LYS A 264 25.21 -3.41 -3.06
C LYS A 264 24.41 -4.61 -3.55
N LYS A 265 23.91 -5.43 -2.64
CA LYS A 265 23.07 -6.60 -2.95
C LYS A 265 21.62 -6.18 -3.24
N TYR A 266 21.39 -5.51 -4.37
CA TYR A 266 20.05 -4.99 -4.73
C TYR A 266 19.04 -6.10 -5.03
N VAL A 267 19.49 -7.24 -5.53
CA VAL A 267 18.67 -8.46 -5.74
C VAL A 267 18.79 -9.31 -4.49
N CYS A 268 17.69 -9.58 -3.80
CA CYS A 268 17.71 -10.43 -2.61
C CYS A 268 17.93 -11.92 -2.98
N GLU A 269 18.55 -12.65 -2.07
CA GLU A 269 18.81 -14.09 -2.26
C GLU A 269 17.55 -14.93 -2.00
N MET A 270 16.71 -14.53 -1.04
CA MET A 270 15.47 -15.20 -0.66
C MET A 270 14.29 -14.29 -1.00
N GLY A 271 13.57 -14.61 -2.05
CA GLY A 271 12.43 -13.81 -2.52
C GLY A 271 11.56 -14.62 -3.48
N LEU A 272 11.14 -14.06 -4.59
CA LEU A 272 10.26 -14.73 -5.58
C LEU A 272 10.79 -16.05 -6.12
N ASN A 273 12.10 -16.27 -6.11
CA ASN A 273 12.73 -17.53 -6.52
C ASN A 273 12.49 -18.70 -5.57
N THR A 274 11.88 -18.46 -4.40
CA THR A 274 11.53 -19.49 -3.41
C THR A 274 10.04 -19.87 -3.44
N HIS A 275 9.27 -19.35 -4.42
CA HIS A 275 7.81 -19.53 -4.58
C HIS A 275 7.43 -20.35 -5.81
#